data_de6bb2007c49a090f9b3f3d333bd4559
#
_entry.id   de6bb2007c49a090f9b3f3d333bd4559
#
_cell.length_a   1.000
_cell.length_b   1.000
_cell.length_c   1.000
_cell.angle_alpha   90.00
_cell.angle_beta   90.00
_cell.angle_gamma   90.00
#
_symmetry.space_group_name_H-M   'P 1'
#
loop_
_entity.id
_entity.type
_entity.pdbx_description
1 polymer ?
#
loop_
_entity_poly.entity_id
_entity_poly.type
_entity_poly.pdbx_seq_one_letter_code
_entity_poly.pdbx_strand_id
1 'polypeptide(L)'
;MVRALHDQDAIKSKPVAAAFEAVPRHRFAPEAPLDQVYDLHRTVPVKKDEHGFDSSVMSTAHVQAVMLEQADVMPGMHVLEIGSGGYNAALLQELVGQGGQVTSVDIDRDVVERARRCLDDAGYERVRTVLADGAAGAPEGAPYDRIVVTAAAWDIPPAWIDQLAEKGRLVVPLTMRGTTRSIAFDRDAEGLTSCSYRLARFVPMQGEGSAQERKVMIREGVALQTDDARVDLDAEALNKALNASRLERWSGAVYDLPDELELYLTFELPGAARLHASNEIVEQGLVEASALLGVPALVNDDSIAYRTRRENEATGGFESGVIAHGPQAEVLAAQYLGLLRHWAGNHRRRGAGTLRYLPGPAPSFIPQGAILRGHGLVTASWH
;
A
#
# COMPACT_ATOMS: atom_id res chain seq x y z
N MET A 1 -6.20 -24.09 -2.98
CA MET A 1 -5.76 -22.76 -2.53
C MET A 1 -4.30 -22.77 -2.09
N VAL A 2 -3.89 -23.49 -1.02
CA VAL A 2 -2.52 -23.45 -0.46
C VAL A 2 -1.45 -23.78 -1.50
N ARG A 3 -1.61 -24.86 -2.28
CA ARG A 3 -0.67 -25.20 -3.35
C ARG A 3 -0.48 -24.05 -4.37
N ALA A 4 -1.58 -23.42 -4.78
CA ALA A 4 -1.50 -22.32 -5.74
C ALA A 4 -0.86 -21.04 -5.14
N LEU A 5 -0.99 -20.82 -3.81
CA LEU A 5 -0.26 -19.77 -3.09
C LEU A 5 1.25 -20.04 -3.03
N HIS A 6 1.66 -21.31 -2.88
CA HIS A 6 3.07 -21.70 -3.00
C HIS A 6 3.61 -21.48 -4.43
N ASP A 7 2.85 -21.90 -5.45
CA ASP A 7 3.25 -21.75 -6.85
C ASP A 7 3.45 -20.27 -7.24
N GLN A 8 2.81 -19.34 -6.52
CA GLN A 8 2.93 -17.89 -6.69
C GLN A 8 3.90 -17.22 -5.68
N ASP A 9 4.68 -17.99 -4.93
CA ASP A 9 5.63 -17.48 -3.91
C ASP A 9 4.98 -16.60 -2.81
N ALA A 10 3.66 -16.74 -2.61
CA ALA A 10 2.91 -16.05 -1.57
C ALA A 10 3.01 -16.75 -0.22
N ILE A 11 3.13 -18.08 -0.20
CA ILE A 11 3.45 -18.90 0.98
C ILE A 11 4.85 -19.48 0.80
N LYS A 12 5.68 -19.31 1.82
CA LYS A 12 7.09 -19.80 1.84
C LYS A 12 7.34 -20.72 3.01
N SER A 13 6.70 -20.47 4.15
CA SER A 13 6.92 -21.16 5.40
C SER A 13 5.88 -22.25 5.64
N LYS A 14 6.32 -23.34 6.32
CA LYS A 14 5.40 -24.42 6.72
C LYS A 14 4.33 -23.96 7.71
N PRO A 15 4.61 -23.09 8.71
CA PRO A 15 3.59 -22.62 9.63
C PRO A 15 2.46 -21.87 8.94
N VAL A 16 2.77 -20.96 8.01
CA VAL A 16 1.74 -20.22 7.25
C VAL A 16 0.93 -21.19 6.39
N ALA A 17 1.56 -22.15 5.70
CA ALA A 17 0.85 -23.18 4.94
C ALA A 17 -0.13 -23.96 5.82
N ALA A 18 0.33 -24.43 6.98
CA ALA A 18 -0.50 -25.20 7.92
C ALA A 18 -1.67 -24.38 8.46
N ALA A 19 -1.48 -23.09 8.75
CA ALA A 19 -2.57 -22.20 9.17
C ALA A 19 -3.65 -22.07 8.09
N PHE A 20 -3.26 -21.87 6.82
CA PHE A 20 -4.21 -21.81 5.70
C PHE A 20 -4.94 -23.14 5.43
N GLU A 21 -4.32 -24.29 5.76
CA GLU A 21 -4.95 -25.61 5.68
C GLU A 21 -5.93 -25.85 6.83
N ALA A 22 -5.58 -25.38 8.04
CA ALA A 22 -6.39 -25.56 9.25
C ALA A 22 -7.65 -24.68 9.25
N VAL A 23 -7.57 -23.44 8.74
CA VAL A 23 -8.68 -22.48 8.81
C VAL A 23 -9.54 -22.51 7.55
N PRO A 24 -10.80 -23.02 7.61
CA PRO A 24 -11.66 -23.09 6.45
C PRO A 24 -12.24 -21.71 6.11
N ARG A 25 -11.68 -21.07 5.09
CA ARG A 25 -11.95 -19.67 4.69
C ARG A 25 -13.45 -19.38 4.49
N HIS A 26 -14.20 -20.33 3.98
CA HIS A 26 -15.65 -20.18 3.71
C HIS A 26 -16.49 -20.00 4.99
N ARG A 27 -16.00 -20.40 6.17
CA ARG A 27 -16.70 -20.14 7.44
C ARG A 27 -16.72 -18.66 7.81
N PHE A 28 -15.81 -17.88 7.24
CA PHE A 28 -15.69 -16.43 7.43
C PHE A 28 -16.38 -15.61 6.32
N ALA A 29 -16.97 -16.28 5.36
CA ALA A 29 -17.77 -15.68 4.29
C ALA A 29 -18.90 -16.65 3.87
N PRO A 30 -19.80 -17.02 4.80
CA PRO A 30 -20.85 -18.02 4.53
C PRO A 30 -21.87 -17.56 3.49
N GLU A 31 -21.97 -16.25 3.26
CA GLU A 31 -22.86 -15.62 2.28
C GLU A 31 -22.32 -15.62 0.85
N ALA A 32 -21.02 -15.90 0.65
CA ALA A 32 -20.37 -15.82 -0.65
C ALA A 32 -20.18 -17.19 -1.31
N PRO A 33 -20.24 -17.29 -2.65
CA PRO A 33 -19.97 -18.53 -3.37
C PRO A 33 -18.54 -19.05 -3.13
N LEU A 34 -18.37 -20.37 -3.06
CA LEU A 34 -17.07 -21.00 -2.77
C LEU A 34 -15.99 -20.67 -3.77
N ASP A 35 -16.33 -20.55 -5.05
CA ASP A 35 -15.40 -20.17 -6.11
C ASP A 35 -14.85 -18.76 -5.89
N GLN A 36 -15.67 -17.81 -5.43
CA GLN A 36 -15.23 -16.47 -5.04
C GLN A 36 -14.38 -16.51 -3.77
N VAL A 37 -14.82 -17.24 -2.75
CA VAL A 37 -14.13 -17.30 -1.44
C VAL A 37 -12.73 -17.87 -1.58
N TYR A 38 -12.54 -18.87 -2.45
CA TYR A 38 -11.25 -19.53 -2.66
C TYR A 38 -10.45 -19.02 -3.86
N ASP A 39 -10.91 -17.96 -4.53
CA ASP A 39 -10.11 -17.23 -5.50
C ASP A 39 -8.95 -16.51 -4.79
N LEU A 40 -7.73 -16.63 -5.34
CA LEU A 40 -6.53 -16.09 -4.70
C LEU A 40 -6.46 -14.57 -4.72
N HIS A 41 -7.06 -13.95 -5.73
CA HIS A 41 -6.92 -12.53 -6.04
C HIS A 41 -8.21 -11.74 -5.93
N ARG A 42 -9.31 -12.40 -5.51
CA ARG A 42 -10.60 -11.76 -5.33
C ARG A 42 -10.89 -11.50 -3.86
N THR A 43 -11.29 -10.28 -3.54
CA THR A 43 -11.82 -9.92 -2.22
C THR A 43 -13.25 -10.43 -2.07
N VAL A 44 -13.67 -10.66 -0.83
CA VAL A 44 -15.08 -10.93 -0.52
C VAL A 44 -15.63 -9.73 0.26
N PRO A 45 -16.62 -9.00 -0.28
CA PRO A 45 -17.25 -7.90 0.42
C PRO A 45 -17.87 -8.35 1.75
N VAL A 46 -17.63 -7.59 2.81
CA VAL A 46 -18.19 -7.80 4.16
C VAL A 46 -19.22 -6.72 4.45
N LYS A 47 -18.90 -5.46 4.15
CA LYS A 47 -19.79 -4.32 4.35
C LYS A 47 -19.59 -3.29 3.25
N LYS A 48 -20.67 -2.61 2.87
CA LYS A 48 -20.67 -1.47 1.95
C LYS A 48 -21.05 -0.20 2.71
N ASP A 49 -20.52 0.93 2.24
CA ASP A 49 -20.90 2.26 2.72
C ASP A 49 -22.27 2.70 2.12
N GLU A 50 -22.71 3.89 2.49
CA GLU A 50 -23.94 4.51 1.99
C GLU A 50 -23.96 4.79 0.50
N HIS A 51 -22.77 4.81 -0.14
CA HIS A 51 -22.60 5.03 -1.58
C HIS A 51 -22.45 3.70 -2.36
N GLY A 52 -22.49 2.56 -1.66
CA GLY A 52 -22.36 1.22 -2.25
C GLY A 52 -20.92 0.75 -2.49
N PHE A 53 -19.92 1.49 -2.03
CA PHE A 53 -18.51 1.06 -2.07
C PHE A 53 -18.20 0.12 -0.90
N ASP A 54 -17.30 -0.81 -1.13
CA ASP A 54 -16.86 -1.73 -0.09
C ASP A 54 -16.09 -0.98 1.00
N SER A 55 -16.66 -0.88 2.20
CA SER A 55 -16.05 -0.28 3.39
C SER A 55 -15.31 -1.31 4.25
N SER A 56 -15.67 -2.60 4.14
CA SER A 56 -14.97 -3.72 4.74
C SER A 56 -15.00 -4.93 3.80
N VAL A 57 -13.86 -5.61 3.67
CA VAL A 57 -13.72 -6.80 2.83
C VAL A 57 -12.88 -7.86 3.54
N MET A 58 -13.16 -9.13 3.30
CA MET A 58 -12.18 -10.17 3.54
C MET A 58 -11.14 -10.10 2.41
N SER A 59 -9.90 -9.80 2.76
CA SER A 59 -8.79 -9.61 1.83
C SER A 59 -8.54 -10.86 0.99
N THR A 60 -7.88 -10.69 -0.15
CA THR A 60 -7.49 -11.80 -1.02
C THR A 60 -6.58 -12.79 -0.27
N ALA A 61 -6.70 -14.08 -0.55
CA ALA A 61 -5.86 -15.10 0.08
C ALA A 61 -4.36 -14.85 -0.19
N HIS A 62 -4.04 -14.38 -1.39
CA HIS A 62 -2.67 -14.03 -1.77
C HIS A 62 -2.07 -12.93 -0.87
N VAL A 63 -2.77 -11.82 -0.68
CA VAL A 63 -2.26 -10.70 0.14
C VAL A 63 -2.15 -11.12 1.61
N GLN A 64 -3.13 -11.87 2.15
CA GLN A 64 -3.06 -12.37 3.52
C GLN A 64 -1.86 -13.30 3.72
N ALA A 65 -1.58 -14.20 2.78
CA ALA A 65 -0.42 -15.08 2.85
C ALA A 65 0.90 -14.27 2.87
N VAL A 66 1.05 -13.31 1.97
CA VAL A 66 2.23 -12.42 1.92
C VAL A 66 2.42 -11.67 3.23
N MET A 67 1.34 -11.12 3.82
CA MET A 67 1.44 -10.36 5.07
C MET A 67 1.76 -11.26 6.27
N LEU A 68 1.25 -12.48 6.32
CA LEU A 68 1.58 -13.43 7.39
C LEU A 68 3.05 -13.90 7.30
N GLU A 69 3.57 -14.09 6.08
CA GLU A 69 5.01 -14.33 5.89
C GLU A 69 5.85 -13.12 6.31
N GLN A 70 5.40 -11.90 6.00
CA GLN A 70 6.04 -10.67 6.45
C GLN A 70 6.02 -10.53 7.97
N ALA A 71 4.92 -10.91 8.61
CA ALA A 71 4.75 -10.81 10.05
C ALA A 71 5.66 -11.77 10.82
N ASP A 72 6.03 -12.92 10.24
CA ASP A 72 6.91 -13.91 10.87
C ASP A 72 6.45 -14.24 12.30
N VAL A 73 5.19 -14.66 12.42
CA VAL A 73 4.55 -14.94 13.70
C VAL A 73 5.04 -16.29 14.24
N MET A 74 5.46 -16.29 15.49
CA MET A 74 5.97 -17.49 16.16
C MET A 74 5.00 -17.94 17.28
N PRO A 75 5.00 -19.24 17.63
CA PRO A 75 4.24 -19.76 18.76
C PRO A 75 4.53 -19.00 20.06
N GLY A 76 3.48 -18.69 20.81
CA GLY A 76 3.56 -17.97 22.08
C GLY A 76 3.51 -16.45 21.96
N MET A 77 3.55 -15.87 20.76
CA MET A 77 3.52 -14.43 20.57
C MET A 77 2.15 -13.81 20.90
N HIS A 78 2.18 -12.55 21.33
CA HIS A 78 1.01 -11.67 21.42
C HIS A 78 0.91 -10.82 20.16
N VAL A 79 -0.22 -10.93 19.46
CA VAL A 79 -0.43 -10.27 18.18
C VAL A 79 -1.65 -9.35 18.24
N LEU A 80 -1.49 -8.11 17.77
CA LEU A 80 -2.58 -7.19 17.49
C LEU A 80 -2.88 -7.20 15.99
N GLU A 81 -4.13 -7.44 15.64
CA GLU A 81 -4.68 -7.20 14.32
C GLU A 81 -5.52 -5.93 14.33
N ILE A 82 -5.32 -5.06 13.33
CA ILE A 82 -6.12 -3.87 13.12
C ILE A 82 -6.89 -4.02 11.80
N GLY A 83 -8.23 -4.03 11.90
CA GLY A 83 -9.15 -4.44 10.85
C GLY A 83 -9.63 -5.87 11.06
N SER A 84 -10.89 -6.06 11.44
CA SER A 84 -11.42 -7.33 11.95
C SER A 84 -12.33 -8.03 10.96
N GLY A 85 -11.80 -8.77 10.02
CA GLY A 85 -12.58 -9.68 9.17
C GLY A 85 -12.82 -11.07 9.78
N GLY A 86 -12.16 -11.40 10.90
CA GLY A 86 -12.19 -12.72 11.56
C GLY A 86 -11.24 -13.73 10.95
N TYR A 87 -11.20 -13.88 9.62
CA TYR A 87 -10.39 -14.90 8.96
C TYR A 87 -8.88 -14.75 9.23
N ASN A 88 -8.35 -13.54 9.10
CA ASN A 88 -6.93 -13.30 9.34
C ASN A 88 -6.59 -13.47 10.83
N ALA A 89 -7.49 -13.08 11.75
CA ALA A 89 -7.34 -13.34 13.18
C ALA A 89 -7.29 -14.83 13.51
N ALA A 90 -8.08 -15.67 12.84
CA ALA A 90 -8.03 -17.12 12.98
C ALA A 90 -6.70 -17.71 12.48
N LEU A 91 -6.20 -17.24 11.34
CA LEU A 91 -4.87 -17.62 10.83
C LEU A 91 -3.76 -17.22 11.80
N LEU A 92 -3.82 -16.02 12.37
CA LEU A 92 -2.90 -15.57 13.41
C LEU A 92 -2.98 -16.44 14.66
N GLN A 93 -4.19 -16.86 15.09
CA GLN A 93 -4.36 -17.74 16.25
C GLN A 93 -3.77 -19.12 16.02
N GLU A 94 -3.84 -19.67 14.80
CA GLU A 94 -3.13 -20.92 14.45
C GLU A 94 -1.61 -20.75 14.58
N LEU A 95 -1.08 -19.62 14.12
CA LEU A 95 0.35 -19.34 14.16
C LEU A 95 0.89 -19.15 15.58
N VAL A 96 0.18 -18.42 16.44
CA VAL A 96 0.61 -18.21 17.83
C VAL A 96 0.36 -19.43 18.72
N GLY A 97 -0.54 -20.33 18.30
CA GLY A 97 -0.85 -21.57 19.02
C GLY A 97 -1.48 -21.33 20.40
N GLN A 98 -1.43 -22.36 21.25
CA GLN A 98 -2.06 -22.34 22.59
C GLN A 98 -1.39 -21.39 23.58
N GLY A 99 -0.09 -21.12 23.41
CA GLY A 99 0.67 -20.25 24.31
C GLY A 99 0.60 -18.78 24.00
N GLY A 100 0.10 -18.41 22.80
CA GLY A 100 -0.01 -17.03 22.34
C GLY A 100 -1.42 -16.46 22.43
N GLN A 101 -1.56 -15.19 22.06
CA GLN A 101 -2.83 -14.48 22.09
C GLN A 101 -2.98 -13.56 20.88
N VAL A 102 -4.20 -13.49 20.33
CA VAL A 102 -4.57 -12.56 19.27
C VAL A 102 -5.65 -11.62 19.77
N THR A 103 -5.40 -10.31 19.59
CA THR A 103 -6.41 -9.25 19.77
C THR A 103 -6.71 -8.64 18.39
N SER A 104 -7.98 -8.56 18.01
CA SER A 104 -8.44 -8.03 16.73
C SER A 104 -9.36 -6.83 16.96
N VAL A 105 -9.02 -5.69 16.39
CA VAL A 105 -9.69 -4.39 16.60
C VAL A 105 -10.34 -3.92 15.32
N ASP A 106 -11.58 -3.45 15.40
CA ASP A 106 -12.24 -2.74 14.31
C ASP A 106 -13.11 -1.61 14.86
N ILE A 107 -13.27 -0.55 14.08
CA ILE A 107 -14.09 0.60 14.41
C ILE A 107 -15.58 0.34 14.15
N ASP A 108 -15.89 -0.60 13.27
CA ASP A 108 -17.25 -0.90 12.85
C ASP A 108 -17.87 -2.03 13.71
N ARG A 109 -18.96 -1.69 14.42
CA ARG A 109 -19.66 -2.63 15.30
C ARG A 109 -20.15 -3.88 14.56
N ASP A 110 -20.74 -3.71 13.37
CA ASP A 110 -21.31 -4.83 12.62
C ASP A 110 -20.22 -5.80 12.17
N VAL A 111 -19.04 -5.23 11.79
CA VAL A 111 -17.86 -6.01 11.40
C VAL A 111 -17.31 -6.79 12.59
N VAL A 112 -17.16 -6.16 13.77
CA VAL A 112 -16.72 -6.83 15.01
C VAL A 112 -17.66 -7.95 15.42
N GLU A 113 -18.97 -7.70 15.43
CA GLU A 113 -19.97 -8.69 15.82
C GLU A 113 -20.03 -9.86 14.82
N ARG A 114 -19.88 -9.58 13.53
CA ARG A 114 -19.78 -10.61 12.50
C ARG A 114 -18.51 -11.45 12.66
N ALA A 115 -17.37 -10.79 12.84
CA ALA A 115 -16.09 -11.46 13.06
C ALA A 115 -16.14 -12.40 14.27
N ARG A 116 -16.72 -11.92 15.39
CA ARG A 116 -16.89 -12.73 16.60
C ARG A 116 -17.72 -14.00 16.31
N ARG A 117 -18.90 -13.86 15.69
CA ARG A 117 -19.72 -15.02 15.33
C ARG A 117 -18.98 -16.02 14.47
N CYS A 118 -18.27 -15.55 13.42
CA CYS A 118 -17.53 -16.44 12.55
C CYS A 118 -16.35 -17.15 13.27
N LEU A 119 -15.68 -16.45 14.19
CA LEU A 119 -14.63 -17.02 15.02
C LEU A 119 -15.16 -18.10 15.97
N ASP A 120 -16.26 -17.80 16.68
CA ASP A 120 -16.91 -18.76 17.59
C ASP A 120 -17.40 -20.00 16.82
N ASP A 121 -18.08 -19.81 15.69
CA ASP A 121 -18.56 -20.91 14.84
C ASP A 121 -17.43 -21.76 14.26
N ALA A 122 -16.24 -21.17 14.07
CA ALA A 122 -15.07 -21.87 13.54
C ALA A 122 -14.17 -22.48 14.62
N GLY A 123 -14.44 -22.24 15.93
CA GLY A 123 -13.69 -22.77 17.06
C GLY A 123 -12.49 -21.91 17.49
N TYR A 124 -12.53 -20.60 17.22
CA TYR A 124 -11.47 -19.63 17.54
C TYR A 124 -11.90 -18.61 18.62
N GLU A 125 -12.66 -19.06 19.64
CA GLU A 125 -13.19 -18.20 20.74
C GLU A 125 -12.11 -17.52 21.56
N ARG A 126 -10.85 -17.95 21.44
CA ARG A 126 -9.70 -17.35 22.13
C ARG A 126 -9.26 -16.02 21.51
N VAL A 127 -9.66 -15.73 20.28
CA VAL A 127 -9.39 -14.43 19.65
C VAL A 127 -10.21 -13.35 20.36
N ARG A 128 -9.51 -12.36 20.93
CA ARG A 128 -10.17 -11.21 21.58
C ARG A 128 -10.57 -10.19 20.52
N THR A 129 -11.85 -10.01 20.29
CA THR A 129 -12.36 -8.95 19.39
C THR A 129 -12.71 -7.69 20.19
N VAL A 130 -12.26 -6.53 19.70
CA VAL A 130 -12.43 -5.22 20.36
C VAL A 130 -13.06 -4.23 19.38
N LEU A 131 -14.10 -3.52 19.86
CA LEU A 131 -14.70 -2.39 19.14
C LEU A 131 -14.01 -1.10 19.58
N ALA A 132 -13.11 -0.58 18.74
CA ALA A 132 -12.38 0.65 19.00
C ALA A 132 -11.82 1.24 17.68
N ASP A 133 -11.43 2.52 17.72
CA ASP A 133 -10.65 3.10 16.63
C ASP A 133 -9.28 2.41 16.54
N GLY A 134 -8.97 1.84 15.36
CA GLY A 134 -7.72 1.15 15.11
C GLY A 134 -6.47 2.02 15.30
N ALA A 135 -6.58 3.35 15.16
CA ALA A 135 -5.48 4.28 15.40
C ALA A 135 -5.02 4.25 16.88
N ALA A 136 -5.92 3.99 17.81
CA ALA A 136 -5.59 3.82 19.24
C ALA A 136 -4.98 2.45 19.57
N GLY A 137 -5.05 1.47 18.67
CA GLY A 137 -4.65 0.09 18.93
C GLY A 137 -5.51 -0.58 20.01
N ALA A 138 -4.88 -1.39 20.87
CA ALA A 138 -5.53 -2.05 22.01
C ALA A 138 -4.56 -2.09 23.21
N PRO A 139 -4.43 -1.00 23.95
CA PRO A 139 -3.40 -0.83 25.00
C PRO A 139 -3.46 -1.88 26.12
N GLU A 140 -4.65 -2.42 26.37
CA GLU A 140 -4.85 -3.43 27.44
C GLU A 140 -4.12 -4.76 27.19
N GLY A 141 -3.77 -5.07 25.94
CA GLY A 141 -3.04 -6.29 25.56
C GLY A 141 -1.56 -6.06 25.25
N ALA A 142 -1.08 -4.81 25.37
CA ALA A 142 0.31 -4.47 25.10
C ALA A 142 1.27 -4.99 26.19
N PRO A 143 2.58 -5.23 25.85
CA PRO A 143 3.17 -5.05 24.55
C PRO A 143 2.84 -6.19 23.57
N TYR A 144 2.82 -5.87 22.26
CA TYR A 144 2.61 -6.83 21.19
C TYR A 144 3.92 -7.18 20.48
N ASP A 145 4.17 -8.47 20.26
CA ASP A 145 5.30 -8.93 19.45
C ASP A 145 5.12 -8.58 17.98
N ARG A 146 3.85 -8.60 17.54
CA ARG A 146 3.45 -8.27 16.16
C ARG A 146 2.20 -7.38 16.15
N ILE A 147 2.23 -6.38 15.27
CA ILE A 147 1.03 -5.61 14.91
C ILE A 147 0.83 -5.80 13.41
N VAL A 148 -0.34 -6.30 13.02
CA VAL A 148 -0.69 -6.56 11.62
C VAL A 148 -1.91 -5.71 11.26
N VAL A 149 -1.72 -4.74 10.38
CA VAL A 149 -2.78 -3.82 9.93
C VAL A 149 -3.36 -4.34 8.63
N THR A 150 -4.67 -4.50 8.55
CA THR A 150 -5.38 -5.03 7.37
C THR A 150 -6.26 -3.99 6.66
N ALA A 151 -5.98 -2.70 6.91
CA ALA A 151 -6.52 -1.54 6.20
C ALA A 151 -5.39 -0.64 5.72
N ALA A 152 -5.61 0.13 4.64
CA ALA A 152 -4.61 1.06 4.13
C ALA A 152 -4.45 2.25 5.08
N ALA A 153 -3.30 2.37 5.71
CA ALA A 153 -2.93 3.47 6.58
C ALA A 153 -2.22 4.57 5.77
N TRP A 154 -2.50 5.82 6.11
CA TRP A 154 -1.79 6.98 5.58
C TRP A 154 -0.58 7.37 6.44
N ASP A 155 -0.64 7.06 7.72
CA ASP A 155 0.40 7.33 8.72
C ASP A 155 0.54 6.15 9.69
N ILE A 156 1.53 6.18 10.55
CA ILE A 156 1.72 5.23 11.65
C ILE A 156 1.40 5.96 12.96
N PRO A 157 0.22 5.71 13.56
CA PRO A 157 -0.15 6.30 14.84
C PRO A 157 0.86 6.00 15.93
N PRO A 158 1.19 6.97 16.82
CA PRO A 158 2.13 6.76 17.93
C PRO A 158 1.75 5.57 18.82
N ALA A 159 0.46 5.34 19.02
CA ALA A 159 -0.05 4.24 19.84
C ALA A 159 0.42 2.85 19.34
N TRP A 160 0.63 2.69 18.02
CA TRP A 160 1.14 1.41 17.50
C TRP A 160 2.60 1.19 17.86
N ILE A 161 3.41 2.26 17.84
CA ILE A 161 4.83 2.18 18.23
C ILE A 161 4.95 1.96 19.73
N ASP A 162 4.15 2.67 20.54
CA ASP A 162 4.15 2.55 22.00
C ASP A 162 3.73 1.15 22.46
N GLN A 163 2.77 0.53 21.76
CA GLN A 163 2.26 -0.82 22.05
C GLN A 163 3.10 -1.95 21.45
N LEU A 164 4.02 -1.64 20.52
CA LEU A 164 4.90 -2.62 19.92
C LEU A 164 6.06 -2.95 20.88
N ALA A 165 6.39 -4.23 21.06
CA ALA A 165 7.54 -4.67 21.85
C ALA A 165 8.86 -4.12 21.28
N GLU A 166 9.94 -4.07 22.09
CA GLU A 166 11.26 -3.55 21.68
C GLU A 166 11.83 -4.24 20.41
N LYS A 167 11.56 -5.54 20.25
CA LYS A 167 11.92 -6.32 19.05
C LYS A 167 10.70 -6.70 18.24
N GLY A 168 9.65 -5.89 18.37
CA GLY A 168 8.40 -6.13 17.70
C GLY A 168 8.46 -5.77 16.21
N ARG A 169 7.52 -6.34 15.43
CA ARG A 169 7.36 -6.05 14.01
C ARG A 169 5.96 -5.53 13.72
N LEU A 170 5.91 -4.44 12.99
CA LEU A 170 4.69 -3.87 12.43
C LEU A 170 4.59 -4.25 10.95
N VAL A 171 3.48 -4.88 10.55
CA VAL A 171 3.14 -5.09 9.13
C VAL A 171 1.97 -4.20 8.79
N VAL A 172 2.21 -3.23 7.90
CA VAL A 172 1.22 -2.19 7.60
C VAL A 172 1.15 -1.89 6.11
N PRO A 173 -0.07 -1.87 5.51
CA PRO A 173 -0.29 -1.32 4.18
C PRO A 173 -0.20 0.21 4.24
N LEU A 174 0.98 0.76 3.98
CA LEU A 174 1.20 2.21 4.04
C LEU A 174 1.01 2.83 2.66
N THR A 175 0.12 3.81 2.57
CA THR A 175 -0.13 4.57 1.34
C THR A 175 0.80 5.77 1.27
N MET A 176 1.53 5.87 0.16
CA MET A 176 2.47 6.94 -0.12
C MET A 176 2.26 7.45 -1.54
N ARG A 177 1.85 8.70 -1.66
CA ARG A 177 1.61 9.38 -2.95
C ARG A 177 0.77 8.53 -3.92
N GLY A 178 -0.36 8.02 -3.43
CA GLY A 178 -1.33 7.22 -4.19
C GLY A 178 -0.94 5.77 -4.45
N THR A 179 0.13 5.27 -3.83
CA THR A 179 0.53 3.86 -3.93
C THR A 179 0.62 3.24 -2.56
N THR A 180 -0.05 2.11 -2.37
CA THR A 180 -0.03 1.36 -1.11
C THR A 180 0.92 0.19 -1.21
N ARG A 181 1.77 0.03 -0.19
CA ARG A 181 2.62 -1.15 -0.02
C ARG A 181 2.41 -1.76 1.36
N SER A 182 2.24 -3.06 1.42
CA SER A 182 2.39 -3.81 2.68
C SER A 182 3.87 -3.81 3.04
N ILE A 183 4.21 -3.17 4.14
CA ILE A 183 5.59 -3.01 4.62
C ILE A 183 5.71 -3.70 5.97
N ALA A 184 6.70 -4.58 6.10
CA ALA A 184 7.10 -5.12 7.38
C ALA A 184 8.24 -4.27 7.94
N PHE A 185 7.99 -3.63 9.07
CA PHE A 185 8.93 -2.80 9.78
C PHE A 185 9.36 -3.48 11.09
N ASP A 186 10.65 -3.62 11.30
CA ASP A 186 11.22 -3.97 12.59
C ASP A 186 11.46 -2.70 13.42
N ARG A 187 11.11 -2.75 14.72
CA ARG A 187 11.36 -1.65 15.65
C ARG A 187 12.85 -1.59 15.99
N ASP A 188 13.42 -0.40 15.92
CA ASP A 188 14.79 -0.09 16.37
C ASP A 188 14.80 1.08 17.36
N ALA A 189 15.98 1.52 17.77
CA ALA A 189 16.15 2.60 18.76
C ALA A 189 15.68 3.98 18.25
N GLU A 190 15.60 4.19 16.94
CA GLU A 190 15.27 5.47 16.32
C GLU A 190 13.85 5.49 15.74
N GLY A 191 13.22 4.33 15.55
CA GLY A 191 11.90 4.22 14.98
C GLY A 191 11.63 2.84 14.38
N LEU A 192 11.33 2.81 13.08
CA LEU A 192 11.00 1.58 12.37
C LEU A 192 11.82 1.48 11.08
N THR A 193 12.42 0.31 10.83
CA THR A 193 13.19 0.03 9.60
C THR A 193 12.57 -1.15 8.85
N SER A 194 12.33 -1.00 7.54
CA SER A 194 11.70 -2.05 6.76
C SER A 194 12.64 -3.24 6.56
N CYS A 195 12.10 -4.45 6.72
CA CYS A 195 12.77 -5.69 6.34
C CYS A 195 12.21 -6.28 5.03
N SER A 196 10.99 -5.91 4.64
CA SER A 196 10.40 -6.27 3.35
C SER A 196 9.21 -5.38 3.02
N TYR A 197 8.85 -5.30 1.74
CA TYR A 197 7.62 -4.66 1.27
C TYR A 197 7.11 -5.31 -0.03
N ARG A 198 5.81 -5.14 -0.29
CA ARG A 198 5.12 -5.61 -1.51
C ARG A 198 4.01 -4.63 -1.90
N LEU A 199 3.80 -4.43 -3.19
CA LEU A 199 2.60 -3.72 -3.66
C LEU A 199 1.35 -4.43 -3.15
N ALA A 200 0.41 -3.66 -2.64
CA ALA A 200 -0.84 -4.16 -2.10
C ALA A 200 -1.97 -3.14 -2.29
N ARG A 201 -3.22 -3.62 -2.25
CA ARG A 201 -4.40 -2.76 -2.23
C ARG A 201 -5.26 -3.15 -1.05
N PHE A 202 -5.70 -2.15 -0.32
CA PHE A 202 -6.57 -2.30 0.84
C PHE A 202 -7.66 -1.23 0.82
N VAL A 203 -8.77 -1.50 1.50
CA VAL A 203 -9.73 -0.45 1.83
C VAL A 203 -9.06 0.56 2.75
N PRO A 204 -9.34 1.87 2.59
CA PRO A 204 -8.75 2.90 3.45
C PRO A 204 -9.13 2.69 4.92
N MET A 205 -8.19 2.99 5.80
CA MET A 205 -8.45 3.06 7.24
C MET A 205 -9.45 4.17 7.54
N GLN A 206 -10.36 3.90 8.48
CA GLN A 206 -11.38 4.85 8.93
C GLN A 206 -10.98 5.47 10.28
N GLY A 207 -11.77 6.43 10.77
CA GLY A 207 -11.52 7.09 12.05
C GLY A 207 -10.36 8.08 12.00
N GLU A 208 -9.64 8.21 13.10
CA GLU A 208 -8.50 9.14 13.22
C GLU A 208 -7.33 8.78 12.28
N GLY A 209 -7.22 7.50 11.89
CA GLY A 209 -6.23 7.03 10.91
C GLY A 209 -6.61 7.22 9.45
N SER A 210 -7.72 7.91 9.15
CA SER A 210 -8.20 8.08 7.78
C SER A 210 -7.21 8.83 6.88
N ALA A 211 -7.14 8.42 5.62
CA ALA A 211 -6.23 8.99 4.64
C ALA A 211 -6.56 10.46 4.33
N GLN A 212 -5.54 11.30 4.25
CA GLN A 212 -5.66 12.69 3.82
C GLN A 212 -5.25 12.87 2.35
N GLU A 213 -5.63 11.92 1.51
CA GLU A 213 -5.40 12.01 0.08
C GLU A 213 -6.41 12.94 -0.60
N ARG A 214 -5.89 13.76 -1.51
CA ARG A 214 -6.70 14.59 -2.39
C ARG A 214 -6.73 13.97 -3.79
N LYS A 215 -7.93 13.74 -4.30
CA LYS A 215 -8.15 13.34 -5.69
C LYS A 215 -8.85 14.50 -6.41
N VAL A 216 -8.17 15.07 -7.39
CA VAL A 216 -8.66 16.19 -8.19
C VAL A 216 -9.00 15.69 -9.58
N MET A 217 -10.25 15.85 -10.00
CA MET A 217 -10.68 15.56 -11.36
C MET A 217 -10.23 16.69 -12.27
N ILE A 218 -9.31 16.42 -13.17
CA ILE A 218 -8.83 17.37 -14.19
C ILE A 218 -9.89 17.55 -15.28
N ARG A 219 -10.50 16.42 -15.66
CA ARG A 219 -11.64 16.32 -16.56
C ARG A 219 -12.31 14.97 -16.38
N GLU A 220 -13.46 14.76 -17.02
CA GLU A 220 -14.06 13.42 -17.04
C GLU A 220 -13.06 12.38 -17.55
N GLY A 221 -12.89 11.32 -16.78
CA GLY A 221 -11.96 10.24 -17.08
C GLY A 221 -10.48 10.52 -16.79
N VAL A 222 -10.09 11.69 -16.26
CA VAL A 222 -8.70 11.99 -15.85
C VAL A 222 -8.66 12.59 -14.45
N ALA A 223 -7.88 11.99 -13.57
CA ALA A 223 -7.69 12.47 -12.21
C ALA A 223 -6.23 12.48 -11.78
N LEU A 224 -5.89 13.42 -10.92
CA LEU A 224 -4.63 13.43 -10.17
C LEU A 224 -4.91 13.16 -8.69
N GLN A 225 -4.09 12.32 -8.10
CA GLN A 225 -4.16 11.92 -6.69
C GLN A 225 -2.84 12.28 -6.01
N THR A 226 -2.89 12.99 -4.88
CA THR A 226 -1.72 13.32 -4.06
C THR A 226 -2.08 13.37 -2.59
N ASP A 227 -1.14 13.01 -1.73
CA ASP A 227 -1.18 13.15 -0.28
C ASP A 227 -0.23 14.27 0.22
N ASP A 228 0.45 14.96 -0.68
CA ASP A 228 1.31 16.09 -0.34
C ASP A 228 0.50 17.40 -0.40
N ALA A 229 0.28 18.01 0.76
CA ALA A 229 -0.47 19.27 0.87
C ALA A 229 0.23 20.46 0.17
N ARG A 230 1.53 20.34 -0.12
CA ARG A 230 2.31 21.38 -0.81
C ARG A 230 2.11 21.38 -2.32
N VAL A 231 1.56 20.31 -2.88
CA VAL A 231 1.26 20.21 -4.31
C VAL A 231 -0.06 20.93 -4.57
N ASP A 232 -0.01 22.05 -5.28
CA ASP A 232 -1.20 22.70 -5.80
C ASP A 232 -1.63 22.03 -7.10
N LEU A 233 -2.94 21.78 -7.23
CA LEU A 233 -3.55 21.11 -8.38
C LEU A 233 -4.66 22.00 -8.94
N ASP A 234 -4.30 22.91 -9.84
CA ASP A 234 -5.27 23.69 -10.62
C ASP A 234 -5.84 22.82 -11.75
N ALA A 235 -7.05 22.31 -11.54
CA ALA A 235 -7.71 21.41 -12.50
C ALA A 235 -7.94 22.08 -13.87
N GLU A 236 -8.23 23.39 -13.91
CA GLU A 236 -8.47 24.10 -15.15
C GLU A 236 -7.19 24.31 -15.96
N ALA A 237 -6.12 24.76 -15.29
CA ALA A 237 -4.80 24.92 -15.89
C ALA A 237 -4.24 23.59 -16.40
N LEU A 238 -4.35 22.53 -15.62
CA LEU A 238 -3.89 21.18 -15.99
C LEU A 238 -4.74 20.56 -17.11
N ASN A 239 -6.05 20.80 -17.15
CA ASN A 239 -6.89 20.40 -18.28
C ASN A 239 -6.47 21.10 -19.56
N LYS A 240 -6.17 22.40 -19.48
CA LYS A 240 -5.65 23.17 -20.61
C LYS A 240 -4.29 22.64 -21.06
N ALA A 241 -3.42 22.29 -20.13
CA ALA A 241 -2.12 21.67 -20.42
C ALA A 241 -2.26 20.35 -21.17
N LEU A 242 -3.14 19.46 -20.74
CA LEU A 242 -3.40 18.17 -21.42
C LEU A 242 -3.89 18.32 -22.86
N ASN A 243 -4.58 19.43 -23.19
CA ASN A 243 -5.01 19.71 -24.54
C ASN A 243 -3.94 20.44 -25.40
N ALA A 244 -2.82 20.84 -24.78
CA ALA A 244 -1.68 21.42 -25.51
C ALA A 244 -0.84 20.34 -26.21
N SER A 245 0.13 20.79 -27.01
CA SER A 245 1.04 19.89 -27.70
C SER A 245 1.75 18.93 -26.75
N ARG A 246 1.68 17.65 -27.04
CA ARG A 246 2.36 16.58 -26.31
C ARG A 246 3.86 16.62 -26.62
N LEU A 247 4.66 16.65 -25.58
CA LEU A 247 6.10 16.52 -25.65
C LEU A 247 6.49 15.09 -25.25
N GLU A 248 7.33 14.44 -26.06
CA GLU A 248 7.93 13.14 -25.72
C GLU A 248 9.45 13.26 -25.65
N ARG A 249 10.02 12.67 -24.61
CA ARG A 249 11.48 12.60 -24.43
C ARG A 249 11.86 11.21 -23.91
N TRP A 250 13.01 10.71 -24.38
CA TRP A 250 13.50 9.37 -24.10
C TRP A 250 14.78 9.41 -23.28
N SER A 251 14.87 8.49 -22.31
CA SER A 251 15.97 8.52 -21.34
C SER A 251 17.26 7.88 -21.81
N GLY A 252 17.19 6.99 -22.79
CA GLY A 252 18.26 6.05 -23.13
C GLY A 252 18.42 4.91 -22.11
N ALA A 253 17.56 4.86 -21.08
CA ALA A 253 17.62 3.87 -20.01
C ALA A 253 16.56 2.78 -20.21
N VAL A 254 16.89 1.56 -19.78
CA VAL A 254 15.98 0.43 -19.81
C VAL A 254 14.76 0.73 -18.95
N TYR A 255 13.58 0.37 -19.43
CA TYR A 255 12.36 0.42 -18.65
C TYR A 255 12.35 -0.72 -17.64
N ASP A 256 12.27 -0.39 -16.38
CA ASP A 256 12.13 -1.35 -15.31
C ASP A 256 10.67 -1.64 -14.99
N LEU A 257 10.39 -2.88 -14.55
CA LEU A 257 9.11 -3.23 -13.95
C LEU A 257 8.84 -2.29 -12.76
N PRO A 258 7.57 -1.92 -12.53
CA PRO A 258 7.22 -0.70 -11.80
C PRO A 258 7.64 -0.65 -10.32
N ASP A 259 7.85 -1.80 -9.64
CA ASP A 259 7.93 -1.83 -8.18
C ASP A 259 9.00 -0.91 -7.58
N GLU A 260 10.29 -1.17 -7.89
CA GLU A 260 11.40 -0.43 -7.28
C GLU A 260 11.55 0.97 -7.89
N LEU A 261 11.40 1.09 -9.21
CA LEU A 261 11.46 2.40 -9.87
C LEU A 261 10.31 3.31 -9.41
N GLU A 262 9.09 2.78 -9.26
CA GLU A 262 7.97 3.58 -8.73
C GLU A 262 8.15 3.95 -7.26
N LEU A 263 8.75 3.08 -6.45
CA LEU A 263 9.13 3.42 -5.08
C LEU A 263 10.14 4.57 -5.07
N TYR A 264 11.20 4.47 -5.87
CA TYR A 264 12.19 5.54 -6.01
C TYR A 264 11.54 6.86 -6.44
N LEU A 265 10.71 6.84 -7.49
CA LEU A 265 9.99 8.03 -7.96
C LEU A 265 9.01 8.58 -6.93
N THR A 266 8.41 7.73 -6.09
CA THR A 266 7.55 8.16 -4.97
C THR A 266 8.29 9.08 -4.00
N PHE A 267 9.58 8.85 -3.78
CA PHE A 267 10.39 9.66 -2.87
C PHE A 267 11.07 10.84 -3.57
N GLU A 268 11.57 10.65 -4.79
CA GLU A 268 12.46 11.61 -5.44
C GLU A 268 11.75 12.65 -6.32
N LEU A 269 10.52 12.37 -6.80
CA LEU A 269 9.79 13.36 -7.61
C LEU A 269 9.32 14.54 -6.74
N PRO A 270 9.82 15.76 -6.96
CA PRO A 270 9.27 16.94 -6.31
C PRO A 270 7.85 17.20 -6.84
N GLY A 271 6.89 17.52 -5.96
CA GLY A 271 5.50 17.75 -6.38
C GLY A 271 4.84 16.51 -7.00
N ALA A 272 5.17 15.32 -6.50
CA ALA A 272 4.64 14.08 -7.02
C ALA A 272 3.14 13.94 -6.78
N ALA A 273 2.43 13.59 -7.86
CA ALA A 273 1.06 13.13 -7.86
C ALA A 273 0.98 11.79 -8.60
N ARG A 274 -0.19 11.16 -8.58
CA ARG A 274 -0.47 9.98 -9.38
C ARG A 274 -1.54 10.31 -10.42
N LEU A 275 -1.20 10.16 -11.69
CA LEU A 275 -2.11 10.39 -12.81
C LEU A 275 -2.91 9.12 -13.09
N HIS A 276 -4.22 9.22 -13.10
CA HIS A 276 -5.16 8.18 -13.47
C HIS A 276 -5.95 8.57 -14.71
N ALA A 277 -6.19 7.62 -15.62
CA ALA A 277 -7.03 7.83 -16.78
C ALA A 277 -8.01 6.66 -16.98
N SER A 278 -9.16 6.93 -17.58
CA SER A 278 -10.10 5.89 -18.04
C SER A 278 -9.65 5.27 -19.36
N ASN A 279 -10.20 4.10 -19.70
CA ASN A 279 -9.94 3.45 -20.98
C ASN A 279 -10.27 4.36 -22.16
N GLU A 280 -11.40 5.09 -22.12
CA GLU A 280 -11.83 6.00 -23.17
C GLU A 280 -10.81 7.12 -23.45
N ILE A 281 -10.23 7.68 -22.40
CA ILE A 281 -9.21 8.74 -22.51
C ILE A 281 -7.93 8.21 -23.15
N VAL A 282 -7.55 6.98 -22.79
CA VAL A 282 -6.37 6.31 -23.36
C VAL A 282 -6.61 5.95 -24.83
N GLU A 283 -7.79 5.44 -25.19
CA GLU A 283 -8.17 5.14 -26.57
C GLU A 283 -8.22 6.38 -27.47
N GLN A 284 -8.57 7.54 -26.89
CA GLN A 284 -8.49 8.83 -27.57
C GLN A 284 -7.05 9.35 -27.74
N GLY A 285 -6.06 8.69 -27.14
CA GLY A 285 -4.65 9.08 -27.22
C GLY A 285 -4.27 10.33 -26.42
N LEU A 286 -5.15 10.80 -25.52
CA LEU A 286 -4.89 11.99 -24.72
C LEU A 286 -3.84 11.70 -23.62
N VAL A 287 -3.91 10.51 -23.02
CA VAL A 287 -3.00 10.02 -21.98
C VAL A 287 -2.60 8.59 -22.32
N GLU A 288 -1.41 8.19 -21.93
CA GLU A 288 -0.88 6.84 -22.19
C GLU A 288 -1.52 5.76 -21.30
N ALA A 289 -1.49 4.52 -21.78
CA ALA A 289 -2.01 3.35 -21.09
C ALA A 289 -1.38 3.11 -19.70
N SER A 290 -0.19 3.64 -19.43
CA SER A 290 0.43 3.60 -18.10
C SER A 290 -0.43 4.25 -17.01
N ALA A 291 -1.29 5.20 -17.38
CA ALA A 291 -2.19 5.89 -16.46
C ALA A 291 -3.45 5.10 -16.07
N LEU A 292 -3.77 3.98 -16.73
CA LEU A 292 -4.94 3.12 -16.39
C LEU A 292 -4.85 2.57 -14.96
N LEU A 293 -3.66 2.18 -14.53
CA LEU A 293 -3.38 1.69 -13.18
C LEU A 293 -2.84 2.78 -12.26
N GLY A 294 -2.76 3.99 -12.78
CA GLY A 294 -2.10 5.12 -12.15
C GLY A 294 -0.59 5.13 -12.39
N VAL A 295 -0.03 6.26 -12.76
CA VAL A 295 1.40 6.45 -13.03
C VAL A 295 1.93 7.64 -12.23
N PRO A 296 3.15 7.55 -11.64
CA PRO A 296 3.77 8.70 -10.99
C PRO A 296 3.90 9.86 -11.97
N ALA A 297 3.44 11.02 -11.57
CA ALA A 297 3.48 12.26 -12.34
C ALA A 297 4.16 13.37 -11.55
N LEU A 298 4.95 14.16 -12.24
CA LEU A 298 5.49 15.43 -11.77
C LEU A 298 4.56 16.53 -12.23
N VAL A 299 4.06 17.32 -11.29
CA VAL A 299 3.07 18.37 -11.56
C VAL A 299 3.59 19.68 -11.00
N ASN A 300 3.36 20.74 -11.72
CA ASN A 300 3.37 22.11 -11.22
C ASN A 300 2.07 22.82 -11.64
N ASP A 301 1.94 24.12 -11.42
CA ASP A 301 0.70 24.89 -11.54
C ASP A 301 -0.06 24.64 -12.86
N ASP A 302 0.64 24.56 -13.99
CA ASP A 302 0.06 24.55 -15.33
C ASP A 302 0.67 23.49 -16.27
N SER A 303 1.46 22.56 -15.73
CA SER A 303 2.18 21.57 -16.54
C SER A 303 2.29 20.24 -15.82
N ILE A 304 2.32 19.15 -16.60
CA ILE A 304 2.40 17.79 -16.09
C ILE A 304 3.40 16.99 -16.92
N ALA A 305 4.17 16.12 -16.25
CA ALA A 305 5.02 15.12 -16.88
C ALA A 305 4.82 13.76 -16.21
N TYR A 306 4.77 12.69 -16.98
CA TYR A 306 4.59 11.33 -16.46
C TYR A 306 5.35 10.31 -17.30
N ARG A 307 5.65 9.16 -16.69
CA ARG A 307 6.44 8.11 -17.30
C ARG A 307 5.69 7.36 -18.40
N THR A 308 6.42 7.06 -19.48
CA THR A 308 5.98 6.17 -20.55
C THR A 308 7.10 5.18 -20.92
N ARG A 309 6.82 4.29 -21.89
CA ARG A 309 7.77 3.34 -22.45
C ARG A 309 7.57 3.17 -23.94
N ARG A 310 8.65 2.82 -24.63
CA ARG A 310 8.60 2.34 -26.02
C ARG A 310 9.43 1.07 -26.17
N GLU A 311 9.15 0.30 -27.20
CA GLU A 311 10.02 -0.80 -27.61
C GLU A 311 11.36 -0.26 -28.09
N ASN A 312 12.43 -0.95 -27.70
CA ASN A 312 13.79 -0.68 -28.16
C ASN A 312 14.26 -1.86 -29.00
N GLU A 313 14.14 -1.73 -30.31
CA GLU A 313 14.50 -2.77 -31.28
C GLU A 313 15.96 -3.21 -31.17
N ALA A 314 16.86 -2.30 -30.76
CA ALA A 314 18.29 -2.61 -30.64
C ALA A 314 18.60 -3.56 -29.46
N THR A 315 17.78 -3.57 -28.42
CA THR A 315 17.99 -4.39 -27.21
C THR A 315 16.97 -5.50 -27.03
N GLY A 316 15.90 -5.52 -27.85
CA GLY A 316 14.77 -6.44 -27.72
C GLY A 316 13.94 -6.24 -26.44
N GLY A 317 14.03 -5.05 -25.82
CA GLY A 317 13.35 -4.69 -24.58
C GLY A 317 12.60 -3.38 -24.71
N PHE A 318 12.39 -2.72 -23.57
CA PHE A 318 11.73 -1.41 -23.50
C PHE A 318 12.67 -0.33 -22.99
N GLU A 319 12.48 0.89 -23.49
CA GLU A 319 13.15 2.10 -23.03
C GLU A 319 12.15 2.95 -22.23
N SER A 320 12.62 3.52 -21.14
CA SER A 320 11.86 4.51 -20.35
C SER A 320 11.85 5.86 -21.03
N GLY A 321 10.69 6.51 -21.04
CA GLY A 321 10.50 7.87 -21.54
C GLY A 321 9.57 8.67 -20.66
N VAL A 322 9.38 9.91 -21.04
CA VAL A 322 8.51 10.88 -20.38
C VAL A 322 7.63 11.56 -21.41
N ILE A 323 6.35 11.66 -21.08
CA ILE A 323 5.41 12.52 -21.76
C ILE A 323 5.16 13.73 -20.87
N ALA A 324 5.17 14.90 -21.47
CA ALA A 324 4.89 16.14 -20.76
C ALA A 324 3.97 17.04 -21.56
N HIS A 325 3.16 17.83 -20.83
CA HIS A 325 2.20 18.77 -21.36
C HIS A 325 2.27 20.11 -20.61
N GLY A 326 1.96 21.19 -21.30
CA GLY A 326 1.87 22.52 -20.73
C GLY A 326 3.08 23.41 -21.02
N PRO A 327 3.06 24.67 -20.55
CA PRO A 327 4.10 25.66 -20.84
C PRO A 327 5.51 25.27 -20.36
N GLN A 328 5.59 24.50 -19.27
CA GLN A 328 6.87 24.03 -18.69
C GLN A 328 7.20 22.57 -19.03
N ALA A 329 6.58 22.00 -20.06
CA ALA A 329 6.75 20.60 -20.46
C ALA A 329 8.23 20.18 -20.61
N GLU A 330 9.07 21.02 -21.24
CA GLU A 330 10.50 20.74 -21.42
C GLU A 330 11.24 20.66 -20.06
N VAL A 331 10.92 21.56 -19.13
CA VAL A 331 11.56 21.61 -17.81
C VAL A 331 11.17 20.37 -17.01
N LEU A 332 9.88 20.04 -16.94
CA LEU A 332 9.39 18.87 -16.22
C LEU A 332 9.90 17.57 -16.83
N ALA A 333 9.92 17.48 -18.16
CA ALA A 333 10.47 16.31 -18.86
C ALA A 333 11.97 16.12 -18.55
N ALA A 334 12.75 17.21 -18.56
CA ALA A 334 14.19 17.15 -18.24
C ALA A 334 14.44 16.68 -16.80
N GLN A 335 13.67 17.21 -15.83
CA GLN A 335 13.76 16.80 -14.42
C GLN A 335 13.40 15.30 -14.25
N TYR A 336 12.30 14.87 -14.83
CA TYR A 336 11.86 13.47 -14.74
C TYR A 336 12.87 12.52 -15.41
N LEU A 337 13.38 12.86 -16.59
CA LEU A 337 14.42 12.08 -17.28
C LEU A 337 15.72 12.00 -16.48
N GLY A 338 16.07 13.07 -15.77
CA GLY A 338 17.20 13.07 -14.84
C GLY A 338 17.07 11.98 -13.79
N LEU A 339 15.89 11.84 -13.19
CA LEU A 339 15.59 10.80 -12.20
C LEU A 339 15.61 9.38 -12.81
N LEU A 340 15.04 9.19 -14.01
CA LEU A 340 15.08 7.88 -14.69
C LEU A 340 16.51 7.44 -15.00
N ARG A 341 17.36 8.36 -15.46
CA ARG A 341 18.78 8.09 -15.73
C ARG A 341 19.57 7.84 -14.45
N HIS A 342 19.29 8.61 -13.40
CA HIS A 342 19.92 8.42 -12.10
C HIS A 342 19.58 7.05 -11.50
N TRP A 343 18.31 6.68 -11.54
CA TRP A 343 17.86 5.32 -11.16
C TRP A 343 18.63 4.25 -11.93
N ALA A 344 18.63 4.33 -13.25
CA ALA A 344 19.22 3.31 -14.11
C ALA A 344 20.74 3.18 -13.89
N GLY A 345 21.44 4.28 -13.62
CA GLY A 345 22.88 4.31 -13.41
C GLY A 345 23.32 3.93 -12.01
N ASN A 346 22.51 4.24 -10.98
CA ASN A 346 22.97 4.19 -9.59
C ASN A 346 22.22 3.17 -8.72
N HIS A 347 20.94 2.87 -8.99
CA HIS A 347 20.11 2.09 -8.07
C HIS A 347 19.57 0.77 -8.64
N ARG A 348 19.33 0.70 -9.93
CA ARG A 348 18.66 -0.42 -10.61
C ARG A 348 19.21 -1.81 -10.25
N ARG A 349 20.49 -1.92 -9.90
CA ARG A 349 21.16 -3.21 -9.60
C ARG A 349 21.49 -3.40 -8.12
N ARG A 350 21.03 -2.48 -7.25
CA ARG A 350 21.36 -2.51 -5.82
C ARG A 350 20.38 -3.32 -4.97
N GLY A 351 19.33 -3.89 -5.57
CA GLY A 351 18.29 -4.62 -4.87
C GLY A 351 17.19 -3.70 -4.35
N ALA A 352 16.41 -4.21 -3.40
CA ALA A 352 15.30 -3.49 -2.80
C ALA A 352 15.79 -2.32 -1.93
N GLY A 353 15.06 -1.21 -1.96
CA GLY A 353 15.31 -0.08 -1.07
C GLY A 353 14.99 -0.41 0.40
N THR A 354 15.57 0.35 1.31
CA THR A 354 15.23 0.32 2.73
C THR A 354 14.38 1.52 3.07
N LEU A 355 13.19 1.28 3.63
CA LEU A 355 12.30 2.33 4.13
C LEU A 355 12.52 2.50 5.63
N ARG A 356 12.52 3.75 6.10
CA ARG A 356 12.53 4.06 7.54
C ARG A 356 11.37 4.97 7.88
N TYR A 357 10.72 4.69 9.01
CA TYR A 357 9.78 5.60 9.64
C TYR A 357 10.40 6.16 10.90
N LEU A 358 10.55 7.47 10.95
CA LEU A 358 11.10 8.22 12.07
C LEU A 358 9.94 8.92 12.78
N PRO A 359 9.49 8.43 13.95
CA PRO A 359 8.40 9.05 14.68
C PRO A 359 8.83 10.39 15.27
N GLY A 360 7.89 11.33 15.34
CA GLY A 360 8.14 12.64 15.96
C GLY A 360 7.43 13.78 15.24
N PRO A 361 7.56 15.00 15.77
CA PRO A 361 6.99 16.18 15.14
C PRO A 361 7.68 16.47 13.81
N ALA A 362 6.99 17.20 12.93
CA ALA A 362 7.55 17.64 11.65
C ALA A 362 8.89 18.38 11.88
N PRO A 363 9.99 17.95 11.24
CA PRO A 363 11.25 18.65 11.36
C PRO A 363 11.15 20.02 10.67
N SER A 364 11.98 20.98 11.13
CA SER A 364 12.07 22.33 10.52
C SER A 364 12.53 22.30 9.05
N PHE A 365 13.21 21.25 8.65
CA PHE A 365 13.63 20.99 7.27
C PHE A 365 13.28 19.55 6.90
N ILE A 366 12.52 19.38 5.82
CA ILE A 366 12.22 18.07 5.26
C ILE A 366 13.28 17.73 4.22
N PRO A 367 14.09 16.68 4.42
CA PRO A 367 15.07 16.26 3.42
C PRO A 367 14.41 15.95 2.07
N GLN A 368 15.14 16.16 0.98
CA GLN A 368 14.73 15.62 -0.31
C GLN A 368 14.63 14.10 -0.20
N GLY A 369 13.66 13.50 -0.88
CA GLY A 369 13.45 12.06 -0.78
C GLY A 369 12.76 11.61 0.51
N ALA A 370 12.13 12.53 1.26
CA ALA A 370 11.35 12.20 2.44
C ALA A 370 9.87 12.58 2.28
N ILE A 371 9.00 11.79 2.90
CA ILE A 371 7.55 12.01 2.92
C ILE A 371 7.14 12.32 4.34
N LEU A 372 6.64 13.54 4.56
CA LEU A 372 6.11 13.96 5.86
C LEU A 372 4.77 13.28 6.12
N ARG A 373 4.58 12.85 7.36
CA ARG A 373 3.34 12.31 7.92
C ARG A 373 2.92 13.13 9.15
N GLY A 374 1.69 12.94 9.62
CA GLY A 374 1.18 13.64 10.79
C GLY A 374 2.00 13.37 12.06
N HIS A 375 2.55 12.15 12.18
CA HIS A 375 3.26 11.70 13.37
C HIS A 375 4.72 11.31 13.11
N GLY A 376 5.25 11.56 11.91
CA GLY A 376 6.62 11.18 11.58
C GLY A 376 7.04 11.48 10.16
N LEU A 377 8.16 10.88 9.78
CA LEU A 377 8.79 11.04 8.49
C LEU A 377 9.13 9.67 7.90
N VAL A 378 8.73 9.44 6.65
CA VAL A 378 9.15 8.25 5.89
C VAL A 378 10.30 8.63 4.98
N THR A 379 11.36 7.84 4.99
CA THR A 379 12.50 7.98 4.07
C THR A 379 12.78 6.67 3.35
N ALA A 380 13.44 6.74 2.20
CA ALA A 380 13.89 5.57 1.46
C ALA A 380 15.37 5.72 1.07
N SER A 381 16.11 4.60 1.07
CA SER A 381 17.50 4.57 0.64
C SER A 381 17.81 3.29 -0.14
N TRP A 382 18.73 3.38 -1.11
CA TRP A 382 19.23 2.25 -1.91
C TRP A 382 20.77 2.20 -1.73
N HIS A 383 21.27 1.15 -1.08
CA HIS A 383 22.69 0.97 -0.75
C HIS A 383 23.40 -0.02 -1.65
#